data_a7006b02c11bfb44f5f080d2d9f01c0e
#
_entry.id   a7006b02c11bfb44f5f080d2d9f01c0e
#
_cell.length_a   1.000
_cell.length_b   1.000
_cell.length_c   1.000
_cell.angle_alpha   90.00
_cell.angle_beta   90.00
_cell.angle_gamma   90.00
#
_symmetry.space_group_name_H-M   'P 1'
#
loop_
_entity.id
_entity.type
_entity.pdbx_description
1 polymer ?
#
loop_
_entity_poly.entity_id
_entity_poly.type
_entity_poly.pdbx_seq_one_letter_code
_entity_poly.pdbx_strand_id
1 'polypeptide(L)'
;MKLVHNFHKDMVDHRFTLVYEGEITHQITKAFTSLAENKMDSYSEDTPMKRKVFHVMVECLQNLSKHAEEFETETLGTVGGNNGIFIVGRLGDDNQDYQIMTGNAVDNQKVPELKALLEKINQLDKDGLKELFKKKMREGSLSEKGGAGLGLIDIARKTGEKLEYNFEEIDNKTSFFLLRTKISRSK
;
A
#
# COMPACT_ATOMS: atom_id res chain seq x y z
N MET A 1 -3.12 20.76 -21.22
CA MET A 1 -2.84 21.73 -20.13
C MET A 1 -3.88 21.70 -19.01
N LYS A 2 -5.21 21.72 -19.32
CA LYS A 2 -6.30 21.65 -18.32
C LYS A 2 -6.24 20.38 -17.44
N LEU A 3 -5.88 19.22 -18.04
CA LEU A 3 -5.70 17.95 -17.31
C LEU A 3 -4.63 18.06 -16.20
N VAL A 4 -3.46 18.62 -16.52
CA VAL A 4 -2.36 18.78 -15.56
C VAL A 4 -2.75 19.70 -14.41
N HIS A 5 -3.47 20.78 -14.71
CA HIS A 5 -3.97 21.71 -13.70
C HIS A 5 -5.00 21.03 -12.76
N ASN A 6 -5.94 20.26 -13.32
CA ASN A 6 -6.93 19.53 -12.52
C ASN A 6 -6.24 18.50 -11.61
N PHE A 7 -5.30 17.72 -12.16
CA PHE A 7 -4.55 16.74 -11.38
C PHE A 7 -3.73 17.41 -10.26
N HIS A 8 -3.08 18.55 -10.56
CA HIS A 8 -2.39 19.32 -9.52
C HIS A 8 -3.34 19.78 -8.42
N LYS A 9 -4.54 20.27 -8.79
CA LYS A 9 -5.56 20.65 -7.83
C LYS A 9 -6.00 19.47 -6.97
N ASP A 10 -6.26 18.31 -7.57
CA ASP A 10 -6.60 17.09 -6.85
C ASP A 10 -5.50 16.68 -5.85
N MET A 11 -4.22 16.76 -6.27
CA MET A 11 -3.10 16.51 -5.37
C MET A 11 -3.08 17.46 -4.16
N VAL A 12 -3.35 18.75 -4.38
CA VAL A 12 -3.40 19.77 -3.31
C VAL A 12 -4.59 19.51 -2.40
N ASP A 13 -5.78 19.35 -2.94
CA ASP A 13 -7.03 19.16 -2.21
C ASP A 13 -6.97 17.88 -1.33
N HIS A 14 -6.36 16.81 -1.84
CA HIS A 14 -6.16 15.55 -1.11
C HIS A 14 -4.83 15.48 -0.33
N ARG A 15 -4.03 16.55 -0.36
CA ARG A 15 -2.73 16.65 0.33
C ARG A 15 -1.76 15.53 -0.06
N PHE A 16 -1.81 15.10 -1.32
CA PHE A 16 -0.86 14.13 -1.85
C PHE A 16 0.51 14.79 -2.05
N THR A 17 1.54 14.15 -1.53
CA THR A 17 2.92 14.63 -1.62
C THR A 17 3.73 13.90 -2.67
N LEU A 18 3.32 12.66 -2.98
CA LEU A 18 3.90 11.81 -4.01
C LEU A 18 2.78 11.01 -4.67
N VAL A 19 2.74 10.99 -5.99
CA VAL A 19 1.92 10.10 -6.80
C VAL A 19 2.82 9.50 -7.87
N TYR A 20 2.78 8.19 -8.00
CA TYR A 20 3.54 7.46 -9.00
C TYR A 20 2.68 6.36 -9.60
N GLU A 21 2.77 6.20 -10.91
CA GLU A 21 2.20 5.08 -11.66
C GLU A 21 3.32 4.50 -12.52
N GLY A 22 3.53 3.19 -12.44
CA GLY A 22 4.52 2.50 -13.24
C GLY A 22 5.16 1.33 -12.51
N GLU A 23 6.27 0.82 -13.07
CA GLU A 23 6.99 -0.33 -12.55
C GLU A 23 7.67 -0.03 -11.21
N ILE A 24 7.44 -0.89 -10.23
CA ILE A 24 8.03 -0.79 -8.89
C ILE A 24 9.33 -1.61 -8.84
N THR A 25 10.43 -0.94 -9.15
CA THR A 25 11.77 -1.51 -9.03
C THR A 25 12.41 -1.22 -7.68
N HIS A 26 13.52 -1.91 -7.38
CA HIS A 26 14.33 -1.60 -6.20
C HIS A 26 14.87 -0.16 -6.22
N GLN A 27 15.23 0.36 -7.40
CA GLN A 27 15.70 1.73 -7.56
C GLN A 27 14.60 2.74 -7.25
N ILE A 28 13.38 2.50 -7.74
CA ILE A 28 12.20 3.33 -7.44
C ILE A 28 11.88 3.31 -5.94
N THR A 29 11.91 2.13 -5.31
CA THR A 29 11.71 2.00 -3.86
C THR A 29 12.73 2.85 -3.08
N LYS A 30 14.01 2.79 -3.44
CA LYS A 30 15.08 3.59 -2.82
C LYS A 30 14.90 5.09 -3.05
N ALA A 31 14.52 5.50 -4.26
CA ALA A 31 14.26 6.90 -4.58
C ALA A 31 13.09 7.46 -3.75
N PHE A 32 11.99 6.70 -3.64
CA PHE A 32 10.81 7.16 -2.89
C PHE A 32 11.05 7.25 -1.40
N THR A 33 11.77 6.29 -0.82
CA THR A 33 12.13 6.37 0.61
C THR A 33 13.01 7.59 0.89
N SER A 34 13.96 7.90 0.01
CA SER A 34 14.80 9.10 0.15
C SER A 34 14.01 10.41 -0.01
N LEU A 35 13.10 10.48 -0.99
CA LEU A 35 12.22 11.65 -1.18
C LEU A 35 11.30 11.87 0.03
N ALA A 36 10.73 10.79 0.56
CA ALA A 36 9.88 10.86 1.75
C ALA A 36 10.67 11.32 2.97
N GLU A 37 11.92 10.83 3.16
CA GLU A 37 12.80 11.26 4.24
C GLU A 37 13.06 12.76 4.19
N ASN A 38 13.52 13.27 3.04
CA ASN A 38 13.77 14.70 2.86
C ASN A 38 12.51 15.54 3.12
N LYS A 39 11.35 15.05 2.69
CA LYS A 39 10.09 15.75 2.90
C LYS A 39 9.67 15.76 4.36
N MET A 40 9.83 14.64 5.06
CA MET A 40 9.52 14.55 6.49
C MET A 40 10.49 15.38 7.33
N ASP A 41 11.77 15.47 6.92
CA ASP A 41 12.76 16.36 7.53
C ASP A 41 12.34 17.83 7.40
N SER A 42 11.84 18.24 6.24
CA SER A 42 11.33 19.61 6.04
C SER A 42 10.12 19.96 6.91
N TYR A 43 9.40 18.95 7.42
CA TYR A 43 8.31 19.11 8.38
C TYR A 43 8.76 18.98 9.84
N SER A 44 10.06 18.80 10.09
CA SER A 44 10.61 18.51 11.43
C SER A 44 9.96 17.29 12.08
N GLU A 45 9.67 16.26 11.28
CA GLU A 45 8.99 15.06 11.75
C GLU A 45 9.86 14.26 12.72
N ASP A 46 9.25 13.69 13.75
CA ASP A 46 9.98 12.89 14.74
C ASP A 46 10.45 11.53 14.18
N THR A 47 11.51 10.99 14.78
CA THR A 47 12.12 9.73 14.35
C THR A 47 11.17 8.53 14.43
N PRO A 48 10.32 8.36 15.48
CA PRO A 48 9.35 7.28 15.52
C PRO A 48 8.36 7.30 14.36
N MET A 49 7.82 8.48 14.02
CA MET A 49 6.89 8.63 12.89
C MET A 49 7.58 8.34 11.56
N LYS A 50 8.78 8.87 11.33
CA LYS A 50 9.59 8.56 10.13
C LYS A 50 9.77 7.06 9.96
N ARG A 51 10.22 6.35 11.00
CA ARG A 51 10.40 4.89 10.95
C ARG A 51 9.11 4.14 10.62
N LYS A 52 7.98 4.58 11.20
CA LYS A 52 6.68 3.97 10.94
C LYS A 52 6.25 4.17 9.48
N VAL A 53 6.35 5.39 8.96
CA VAL A 53 6.02 5.71 7.56
C VAL A 53 6.91 4.94 6.60
N PHE A 54 8.24 4.92 6.81
CA PHE A 54 9.16 4.18 5.94
C PHE A 54 8.90 2.69 5.94
N HIS A 55 8.63 2.10 7.10
CA HIS A 55 8.28 0.69 7.17
C HIS A 55 7.06 0.36 6.31
N VAL A 56 5.98 1.14 6.47
CA VAL A 56 4.75 0.94 5.71
C VAL A 56 4.96 1.19 4.21
N MET A 57 5.73 2.23 3.84
CA MET A 57 6.10 2.48 2.44
C MET A 57 6.80 1.29 1.80
N VAL A 58 7.82 0.73 2.48
CA VAL A 58 8.59 -0.40 1.97
C VAL A 58 7.70 -1.64 1.80
N GLU A 59 6.85 -1.95 2.78
CA GLU A 59 5.92 -3.08 2.69
C GLU A 59 4.91 -2.89 1.55
N CYS A 60 4.35 -1.69 1.37
CA CYS A 60 3.44 -1.37 0.28
C CYS A 60 4.13 -1.52 -1.10
N LEU A 61 5.33 -0.98 -1.26
CA LEU A 61 6.09 -1.08 -2.51
C LEU A 61 6.52 -2.52 -2.82
N GLN A 62 6.90 -3.29 -1.79
CA GLN A 62 7.20 -4.72 -1.97
C GLN A 62 5.95 -5.53 -2.34
N ASN A 63 4.78 -5.20 -1.79
CA ASN A 63 3.53 -5.85 -2.18
C ASN A 63 3.21 -5.57 -3.65
N LEU A 64 3.35 -4.32 -4.11
CA LEU A 64 3.19 -3.98 -5.53
C LEU A 64 4.16 -4.76 -6.40
N SER A 65 5.46 -4.78 -6.06
CA SER A 65 6.48 -5.50 -6.85
C SER A 65 6.30 -7.00 -6.90
N LYS A 66 5.78 -7.63 -5.82
CA LYS A 66 5.66 -9.10 -5.73
C LYS A 66 4.35 -9.65 -6.29
N HIS A 67 3.29 -8.84 -6.27
CA HIS A 67 1.93 -9.32 -6.51
C HIS A 67 1.21 -8.65 -7.68
N ALA A 68 1.84 -7.69 -8.34
CA ALA A 68 1.32 -7.13 -9.57
C ALA A 68 1.56 -8.11 -10.73
N GLU A 69 0.56 -8.91 -11.03
CA GLU A 69 0.55 -9.80 -12.20
C GLU A 69 0.27 -8.98 -13.46
N GLU A 70 0.78 -9.46 -14.60
CA GLU A 70 0.52 -8.85 -15.89
C GLU A 70 -0.74 -9.45 -16.50
N PHE A 71 -1.66 -8.58 -16.91
CA PHE A 71 -2.92 -8.96 -17.54
C PHE A 71 -3.13 -8.16 -18.81
N GLU A 72 -3.60 -8.81 -19.87
CA GLU A 72 -4.15 -8.15 -21.02
C GLU A 72 -5.65 -7.93 -20.80
N THR A 73 -6.10 -6.67 -20.82
CA THR A 73 -7.49 -6.29 -20.65
C THR A 73 -8.05 -5.65 -21.91
N GLU A 74 -9.34 -5.81 -22.14
CA GLU A 74 -10.01 -5.24 -23.32
C GLU A 74 -10.10 -3.70 -23.28
N THR A 75 -10.14 -3.12 -22.09
CA THR A 75 -10.38 -1.68 -21.87
C THR A 75 -9.12 -0.88 -21.63
N LEU A 76 -8.11 -1.45 -20.98
CA LEU A 76 -6.91 -0.72 -20.53
C LEU A 76 -5.63 -1.24 -21.21
N GLY A 77 -5.72 -2.23 -22.12
CA GLY A 77 -4.56 -2.91 -22.67
C GLY A 77 -3.85 -3.76 -21.64
N THR A 78 -2.52 -3.82 -21.68
CA THR A 78 -1.71 -4.54 -20.69
C THR A 78 -1.66 -3.77 -19.37
N VAL A 79 -2.09 -4.41 -18.28
CA VAL A 79 -2.04 -3.88 -16.91
C VAL A 79 -1.29 -4.84 -15.98
N GLY A 80 -0.64 -4.31 -14.96
CA GLY A 80 0.17 -5.12 -14.04
C GLY A 80 1.63 -5.22 -14.46
N GLY A 81 2.26 -6.39 -14.37
CA GLY A 81 3.68 -6.57 -14.72
C GLY A 81 4.63 -5.79 -13.80
N ASN A 82 4.45 -5.87 -12.48
CA ASN A 82 5.10 -5.04 -11.45
C ASN A 82 4.68 -3.56 -11.48
N ASN A 83 3.75 -3.18 -12.36
CA ASN A 83 3.19 -1.84 -12.41
C ASN A 83 2.09 -1.67 -11.38
N GLY A 84 2.02 -0.48 -10.82
CA GLY A 84 0.97 -0.12 -9.89
C GLY A 84 1.02 1.35 -9.53
N ILE A 85 -0.08 1.83 -8.94
CA ILE A 85 -0.14 3.17 -8.41
C ILE A 85 0.30 3.17 -6.94
N PHE A 86 1.15 4.13 -6.61
CA PHE A 86 1.64 4.38 -5.26
C PHE A 86 1.46 5.85 -4.91
N ILE A 87 0.76 6.13 -3.81
CA ILE A 87 0.45 7.49 -3.39
C ILE A 87 0.82 7.65 -1.92
N VAL A 88 1.49 8.75 -1.60
CA VAL A 88 1.75 9.19 -0.22
C VAL A 88 1.12 10.55 -0.01
N GLY A 89 0.43 10.72 1.09
CA GLY A 89 -0.19 12.00 1.46
C GLY A 89 -0.26 12.20 2.97
N ARG A 90 -0.71 13.39 3.36
CA ARG A 90 -0.98 13.74 4.76
C ARG A 90 -2.47 13.71 5.03
N LEU A 91 -2.85 13.42 6.28
CA LEU A 91 -4.23 13.36 6.75
C LEU A 91 -4.43 14.26 7.98
N GLY A 92 -5.70 14.54 8.25
CA GLY A 92 -6.11 15.37 9.39
C GLY A 92 -6.04 16.87 9.10
N ASP A 93 -6.78 17.66 9.88
CA ASP A 93 -6.86 19.13 9.69
C ASP A 93 -5.52 19.80 9.99
N ASP A 94 -4.77 19.25 10.93
CA ASP A 94 -3.43 19.69 11.32
C ASP A 94 -2.29 19.01 10.56
N ASN A 95 -2.60 18.15 9.58
CA ASN A 95 -1.63 17.39 8.77
C ASN A 95 -0.65 16.53 9.58
N GLN A 96 -1.06 15.99 10.72
CA GLN A 96 -0.16 15.22 11.58
C GLN A 96 -0.06 13.75 11.22
N ASP A 97 -1.11 13.19 10.61
CA ASP A 97 -1.14 11.80 10.18
C ASP A 97 -0.67 11.66 8.73
N TYR A 98 -0.28 10.44 8.35
CA TYR A 98 0.07 10.09 6.97
C TYR A 98 -0.91 9.07 6.42
N GLN A 99 -1.02 9.03 5.09
CA GLN A 99 -1.69 7.95 4.36
C GLN A 99 -0.80 7.46 3.24
N ILE A 100 -0.86 6.15 3.03
CA ILE A 100 -0.26 5.49 1.88
C ILE A 100 -1.36 4.73 1.17
N MET A 101 -1.48 4.94 -0.13
CA MET A 101 -2.43 4.21 -0.96
C MET A 101 -1.67 3.50 -2.08
N THR A 102 -2.12 2.30 -2.39
CA THR A 102 -1.60 1.50 -3.49
C THR A 102 -2.73 0.93 -4.30
N GLY A 103 -2.46 0.69 -5.58
CA GLY A 103 -3.39 0.00 -6.46
C GLY A 103 -2.64 -0.81 -7.49
N ASN A 104 -3.12 -2.02 -7.77
CA ASN A 104 -2.58 -2.91 -8.80
C ASN A 104 -3.63 -3.88 -9.30
N ALA A 105 -3.41 -4.41 -10.50
CA ALA A 105 -4.25 -5.47 -11.05
C ALA A 105 -4.06 -6.79 -10.28
N VAL A 106 -5.15 -7.54 -10.11
CA VAL A 106 -5.20 -8.87 -9.47
C VAL A 106 -6.16 -9.78 -10.21
N ASP A 107 -5.87 -11.08 -10.23
CA ASP A 107 -6.77 -12.10 -10.77
C ASP A 107 -8.04 -12.19 -9.91
N ASN A 108 -9.23 -12.19 -10.56
CA ASN A 108 -10.51 -12.33 -9.88
C ASN A 108 -10.61 -13.62 -9.06
N GLN A 109 -9.89 -14.68 -9.42
CA GLN A 109 -9.82 -15.93 -8.64
C GLN A 109 -9.14 -15.74 -7.28
N LYS A 110 -8.23 -14.76 -7.14
CA LYS A 110 -7.52 -14.45 -5.89
C LYS A 110 -8.28 -13.48 -4.99
N VAL A 111 -9.24 -12.74 -5.53
CA VAL A 111 -10.00 -11.72 -4.78
C VAL A 111 -10.68 -12.28 -3.52
N PRO A 112 -11.38 -13.43 -3.57
CA PRO A 112 -12.04 -13.97 -2.37
C PRO A 112 -11.07 -14.27 -1.22
N GLU A 113 -9.91 -14.87 -1.52
CA GLU A 113 -8.89 -15.19 -0.51
C GLU A 113 -8.28 -13.92 0.08
N LEU A 114 -7.93 -12.95 -0.78
CA LEU A 114 -7.36 -11.68 -0.35
C LEU A 114 -8.35 -10.88 0.51
N LYS A 115 -9.62 -10.85 0.12
CA LYS A 115 -10.69 -10.22 0.89
C LYS A 115 -10.87 -10.85 2.26
N ALA A 116 -10.93 -12.20 2.32
CA ALA A 116 -11.04 -12.92 3.59
C ALA A 116 -9.85 -12.65 4.53
N LEU A 117 -8.64 -12.55 3.97
CA LEU A 117 -7.44 -12.17 4.74
C LEU A 117 -7.54 -10.76 5.30
N LEU A 118 -7.94 -9.77 4.49
CA LEU A 118 -8.09 -8.37 4.90
C LEU A 118 -9.18 -8.21 5.96
N GLU A 119 -10.32 -8.89 5.79
CA GLU A 119 -11.39 -8.94 6.79
C GLU A 119 -10.89 -9.52 8.12
N LYS A 120 -10.15 -10.63 8.07
CA LYS A 120 -9.53 -11.23 9.26
C LYS A 120 -8.55 -10.29 9.94
N ILE A 121 -7.67 -9.64 9.19
CA ILE A 121 -6.73 -8.65 9.73
C ILE A 121 -7.49 -7.55 10.46
N ASN A 122 -8.55 -7.01 9.85
CA ASN A 122 -9.34 -5.92 10.39
C ASN A 122 -10.19 -6.28 11.62
N GLN A 123 -10.41 -7.55 11.89
CA GLN A 123 -11.13 -8.05 13.08
C GLN A 123 -10.21 -8.28 14.29
N LEU A 124 -8.90 -8.37 14.07
CA LEU A 124 -7.95 -8.68 15.12
C LEU A 124 -7.48 -7.42 15.86
N ASP A 125 -7.28 -7.56 17.15
CA ASP A 125 -6.56 -6.61 17.99
C ASP A 125 -5.03 -6.76 17.82
N LYS A 126 -4.28 -5.95 18.55
CA LYS A 126 -2.82 -5.91 18.49
C LYS A 126 -2.18 -7.28 18.80
N ASP A 127 -2.71 -8.01 19.77
CA ASP A 127 -2.18 -9.32 20.16
C ASP A 127 -2.56 -10.39 19.14
N GLY A 128 -3.78 -10.37 18.63
CA GLY A 128 -4.24 -11.23 17.55
C GLY A 128 -3.42 -11.05 16.27
N LEU A 129 -3.10 -9.80 15.89
CA LEU A 129 -2.22 -9.50 14.75
C LEU A 129 -0.80 -10.04 14.96
N LYS A 130 -0.27 -9.94 16.17
CA LYS A 130 1.06 -10.48 16.51
C LYS A 130 1.11 -12.01 16.39
N GLU A 131 0.08 -12.70 16.87
CA GLU A 131 -0.01 -14.15 16.77
C GLU A 131 -0.24 -14.62 15.33
N LEU A 132 -1.10 -13.91 14.56
CA LEU A 132 -1.31 -14.18 13.13
C LEU A 132 0.01 -14.02 12.35
N PHE A 133 0.77 -12.96 12.62
CA PHE A 133 2.08 -12.71 11.99
C PHE A 133 3.05 -13.86 12.28
N LYS A 134 3.20 -14.26 13.55
CA LYS A 134 4.08 -15.37 13.94
C LYS A 134 3.67 -16.70 13.28
N LYS A 135 2.35 -16.97 13.22
CA LYS A 135 1.81 -18.17 12.57
C LYS A 135 2.17 -18.18 11.09
N LYS A 136 1.89 -17.09 10.37
CA LYS A 136 2.19 -16.95 8.94
C LYS A 136 3.68 -17.00 8.62
N MET A 137 4.53 -16.44 9.49
CA MET A 137 5.99 -16.57 9.34
C MET A 137 6.46 -18.03 9.39
N ARG A 138 5.92 -18.82 10.33
CA ARG A 138 6.26 -20.25 10.44
C ARG A 138 5.78 -21.06 9.23
N GLU A 139 4.58 -20.77 8.74
CA GLU A 139 4.01 -21.41 7.55
C GLU A 139 4.75 -20.99 6.27
N GLY A 140 5.11 -19.71 6.14
CA GLY A 140 5.80 -19.15 4.98
C GLY A 140 7.25 -19.60 4.82
N SER A 141 7.92 -20.02 5.90
CA SER A 141 9.26 -20.63 5.83
C SER A 141 9.26 -22.00 5.15
N LEU A 142 8.09 -22.58 4.91
CA LEU A 142 7.90 -23.87 4.25
C LEU A 142 7.40 -23.75 2.80
N SER A 143 7.13 -22.52 2.29
CA SER A 143 6.63 -22.31 0.93
C SER A 143 7.63 -21.54 0.06
N GLU A 144 7.92 -22.05 -1.14
CA GLU A 144 8.83 -21.44 -2.12
C GLU A 144 8.42 -20.03 -2.62
N LYS A 145 7.17 -19.60 -2.40
CA LYS A 145 6.64 -18.30 -2.86
C LYS A 145 6.54 -17.21 -1.77
N GLY A 146 7.15 -17.42 -0.59
CA GLY A 146 7.24 -16.42 0.49
C GLY A 146 5.86 -15.92 0.99
N GLY A 147 5.59 -16.10 2.28
CA GLY A 147 4.36 -15.87 3.03
C GLY A 147 3.35 -14.87 2.48
N ALA A 148 2.40 -15.35 1.66
CA ALA A 148 1.32 -14.52 1.13
C ALA A 148 0.57 -13.81 2.27
N GLY A 149 0.55 -12.47 2.22
CA GLY A 149 -0.17 -11.63 3.17
C GLY A 149 0.63 -11.20 4.42
N LEU A 150 1.90 -11.61 4.60
CA LEU A 150 2.73 -11.15 5.73
C LEU A 150 2.88 -9.63 5.75
N GLY A 151 3.09 -9.00 4.59
CA GLY A 151 3.22 -7.54 4.49
C GLY A 151 1.96 -6.81 4.96
N LEU A 152 0.76 -7.29 4.57
CA LEU A 152 -0.51 -6.70 5.01
C LEU A 152 -0.71 -6.81 6.53
N ILE A 153 -0.39 -7.98 7.09
CA ILE A 153 -0.44 -8.19 8.56
C ILE A 153 0.55 -7.27 9.27
N ASP A 154 1.76 -7.11 8.73
CA ASP A 154 2.79 -6.27 9.35
C ASP A 154 2.44 -4.78 9.28
N ILE A 155 1.87 -4.32 8.17
CA ILE A 155 1.32 -2.96 8.04
C ILE A 155 0.27 -2.70 9.13
N ALA A 156 -0.75 -3.56 9.26
CA ALA A 156 -1.78 -3.41 10.28
C ALA A 156 -1.21 -3.45 11.71
N ARG A 157 -0.27 -4.37 11.97
CA ARG A 157 0.41 -4.49 13.26
C ARG A 157 1.23 -3.24 13.63
N LYS A 158 1.91 -2.63 12.66
CA LYS A 158 2.77 -1.46 12.86
C LYS A 158 1.98 -0.18 12.98
N THR A 159 0.91 -0.04 12.24
CA THR A 159 0.05 1.15 12.29
C THR A 159 -0.91 1.11 13.46
N GLY A 160 -1.43 -0.06 13.82
CA GLY A 160 -2.54 -0.23 14.75
C GLY A 160 -3.88 0.22 14.15
N GLU A 161 -3.92 0.50 12.85
CA GLU A 161 -5.09 0.97 12.13
C GLU A 161 -5.68 -0.14 11.26
N LYS A 162 -6.97 -0.05 10.99
CA LYS A 162 -7.62 -0.94 10.01
C LYS A 162 -7.17 -0.61 8.61
N LEU A 163 -7.04 -1.63 7.77
CA LEU A 163 -6.75 -1.49 6.36
C LEU A 163 -8.04 -1.18 5.60
N GLU A 164 -8.10 -0.04 4.92
CA GLU A 164 -9.17 0.27 4.00
C GLU A 164 -8.83 -0.31 2.62
N TYR A 165 -9.77 -0.98 1.97
CA TYR A 165 -9.52 -1.62 0.68
C TYR A 165 -10.77 -1.65 -0.18
N ASN A 166 -10.53 -1.73 -1.50
CA ASN A 166 -11.58 -1.95 -2.49
C ASN A 166 -11.07 -2.83 -3.63
N PHE A 167 -11.98 -3.44 -4.36
CA PHE A 167 -11.74 -4.18 -5.59
C PHE A 167 -12.68 -3.64 -6.66
N GLU A 168 -12.11 -3.00 -7.68
CA GLU A 168 -12.85 -2.49 -8.83
C GLU A 168 -12.69 -3.49 -9.99
N GLU A 169 -13.78 -4.08 -10.44
CA GLU A 169 -13.76 -5.02 -11.55
C GLU A 169 -13.37 -4.30 -12.85
N ILE A 170 -12.30 -4.76 -13.51
CA ILE A 170 -11.87 -4.29 -14.83
C ILE A 170 -12.58 -5.10 -15.92
N ASP A 171 -12.54 -6.41 -15.77
CA ASP A 171 -13.21 -7.38 -16.64
C ASP A 171 -13.52 -8.68 -15.88
N ASN A 172 -13.99 -9.72 -16.61
CA ASN A 172 -14.37 -11.00 -16.03
C ASN A 172 -13.20 -11.81 -15.42
N LYS A 173 -11.95 -11.40 -15.62
CA LYS A 173 -10.75 -12.08 -15.10
C LYS A 173 -9.95 -11.22 -14.13
N THR A 174 -10.07 -9.90 -14.24
CA THR A 174 -9.16 -8.96 -13.59
C THR A 174 -9.92 -7.90 -12.79
N SER A 175 -9.49 -7.66 -11.58
CA SER A 175 -9.91 -6.52 -10.74
C SER A 175 -8.72 -5.62 -10.43
N PHE A 176 -9.00 -4.35 -10.16
CA PHE A 176 -8.02 -3.42 -9.61
C PHE A 176 -8.16 -3.40 -8.09
N PHE A 177 -7.15 -3.90 -7.41
CA PHE A 177 -7.08 -3.91 -5.96
C PHE A 177 -6.54 -2.58 -5.45
N LEU A 178 -7.30 -1.94 -4.59
CA LEU A 178 -6.95 -0.68 -3.93
C LEU A 178 -6.75 -0.93 -2.44
N LEU A 179 -5.65 -0.44 -1.89
CA LEU A 179 -5.35 -0.47 -0.46
C LEU A 179 -5.03 0.93 0.03
N ARG A 180 -5.65 1.35 1.12
CA ARG A 180 -5.32 2.58 1.85
C ARG A 180 -4.94 2.25 3.28
N THR A 181 -3.83 2.79 3.70
CA THR A 181 -3.28 2.63 5.04
C THR A 181 -3.12 3.99 5.70
N LYS A 182 -3.72 4.16 6.86
CA LYS A 182 -3.53 5.33 7.73
C LYS A 182 -2.35 5.08 8.68
N ILE A 183 -1.55 6.10 8.92
CA ILE A 183 -0.44 6.07 9.86
C ILE A 183 -0.62 7.23 10.81
N SER A 184 -1.22 6.92 11.96
CA SER A 184 -1.52 7.92 12.98
C SER A 184 -0.33 8.15 13.90
N ARG A 185 -0.19 9.40 14.34
CA ARG A 185 0.70 9.74 15.43
C ARG A 185 0.19 9.05 16.69
N SER A 186 1.05 8.27 17.35
CA SER A 186 0.68 7.64 18.62
C SER A 186 0.34 8.72 19.65
N LYS A 187 -0.84 8.63 20.23
CA LYS A 187 -1.21 9.45 21.39
C LYS A 187 -0.45 8.99 22.62
#